data_7e6d1781f6fa80f980084a62f1dc8f13
#
_entry.id   7e6d1781f6fa80f980084a62f1dc8f13
#
_cell.length_a   1.000
_cell.length_b   1.000
_cell.length_c   1.000
_cell.angle_alpha   90.00
_cell.angle_beta   90.00
_cell.angle_gamma   90.00
#
_symmetry.space_group_name_H-M   'P 1'
#
loop_
_entity.id
_entity.type
_entity.pdbx_description
1 polymer ?
#
loop_
_entity_poly.entity_id
_entity_poly.type
_entity_poly.pdbx_seq_one_letter_code
_entity_poly.pdbx_strand_id
1 'polypeptide(L)'
;MRLSKLALLLVAIVSLGAAQQTAAPPAEFTAWFCPMHPEVTAAEAGRCRKCGMALVAGDPFDTREYTLDLATNPPSVKAGVATTMFFTVHHPGTGAFVTAFEAVHEKRYHLFVVSRDMEVFEHVHPEQQPDGRWKIDLTLPKPGSYQLLSDFLPTGGSPQFIGRTVETANFDGDLESQSPHLQPDTVFTKTVGAITAHLELEPSILVEGQFGHLAFTLTDARSGQLVTDLQPYLGAFGHALILSEDMRDYVHSHPFEGPDSDVSKGLGGPTVTFEGYMPRAGRYRAWSQFQRNGEVITVPFTVNVATVEEAVRGASPADLR
;
A
#
# COMPACT_ATOMS: atom_id res chain seq x y z
N MET A 1 -46.88 75.93 -15.10
CA MET A 1 -45.97 75.09 -14.28
C MET A 1 -46.59 73.70 -14.11
N ARG A 2 -46.18 72.72 -14.87
CA ARG A 2 -46.66 71.33 -14.76
C ARG A 2 -45.48 70.48 -14.28
N LEU A 3 -45.56 69.93 -13.05
CA LEU A 3 -44.60 68.96 -12.50
C LEU A 3 -44.94 67.58 -13.07
N SER A 4 -44.02 67.03 -13.82
CA SER A 4 -44.03 65.62 -14.25
C SER A 4 -43.50 64.73 -13.14
N LYS A 5 -44.34 63.81 -12.67
CA LYS A 5 -43.95 62.75 -11.72
C LYS A 5 -43.29 61.61 -12.52
N LEU A 6 -42.01 61.39 -12.28
CA LEU A 6 -41.25 60.26 -12.82
C LEU A 6 -41.49 59.05 -11.84
N ALA A 7 -42.19 58.04 -12.31
CA ALA A 7 -42.36 56.81 -11.55
C ALA A 7 -41.17 55.86 -11.83
N LEU A 8 -40.35 55.61 -10.81
CA LEU A 8 -39.29 54.58 -10.84
C LEU A 8 -39.93 53.19 -10.70
N LEU A 9 -39.83 52.39 -11.76
CA LEU A 9 -40.23 50.98 -11.71
C LEU A 9 -39.04 50.17 -11.21
N LEU A 10 -39.07 49.67 -9.95
CA LEU A 10 -38.12 48.71 -9.43
C LEU A 10 -38.47 47.31 -9.98
N VAL A 11 -37.66 46.81 -10.88
CA VAL A 11 -37.71 45.42 -11.34
C VAL A 11 -36.88 44.57 -10.37
N ALA A 12 -37.55 43.84 -9.50
CA ALA A 12 -36.91 42.83 -8.64
C ALA A 12 -36.61 41.60 -9.48
N ILE A 13 -35.32 41.38 -9.76
CA ILE A 13 -34.83 40.13 -10.37
C ILE A 13 -34.77 39.08 -9.26
N VAL A 14 -35.77 38.21 -9.23
CA VAL A 14 -35.72 36.99 -8.41
C VAL A 14 -34.87 35.98 -9.15
N SER A 15 -33.59 35.86 -8.73
CA SER A 15 -32.73 34.76 -9.18
C SER A 15 -33.23 33.48 -8.51
N LEU A 16 -33.99 32.65 -9.23
CA LEU A 16 -34.14 31.23 -8.84
C LEU A 16 -32.81 30.53 -8.98
N GLY A 17 -32.11 30.38 -7.87
CA GLY A 17 -31.02 29.45 -7.77
C GLY A 17 -31.58 28.02 -7.91
N ALA A 18 -31.51 27.43 -9.09
CA ALA A 18 -31.71 26.01 -9.25
C ALA A 18 -30.62 25.30 -8.47
N ALA A 19 -30.97 24.78 -7.29
CA ALA A 19 -30.12 23.78 -6.65
C ALA A 19 -30.03 22.60 -7.62
N GLN A 20 -28.87 22.43 -8.25
CA GLN A 20 -28.55 21.22 -8.97
C GLN A 20 -28.53 20.11 -7.92
N GLN A 21 -29.62 19.36 -7.83
CA GLN A 21 -29.58 18.04 -7.23
C GLN A 21 -28.62 17.21 -8.07
N THR A 22 -27.39 17.04 -7.57
CA THR A 22 -26.51 16.00 -8.07
C THR A 22 -27.26 14.69 -7.90
N ALA A 23 -27.71 14.10 -9.00
CA ALA A 23 -28.27 12.77 -8.99
C ALA A 23 -27.24 11.88 -8.30
N ALA A 24 -27.71 11.08 -7.32
CA ALA A 24 -26.88 10.04 -6.74
C ALA A 24 -26.35 9.19 -7.91
N PRO A 25 -25.05 8.84 -7.93
CA PRO A 25 -24.52 7.96 -8.95
C PRO A 25 -25.41 6.70 -8.99
N PRO A 26 -25.63 6.11 -10.19
CA PRO A 26 -26.36 4.86 -10.29
C PRO A 26 -25.73 3.88 -9.31
N ALA A 27 -26.58 3.08 -8.63
CA ALA A 27 -26.10 2.04 -7.73
C ALA A 27 -25.17 1.13 -8.54
N GLU A 28 -23.86 1.30 -8.37
CA GLU A 28 -22.88 0.43 -8.97
C GLU A 28 -23.08 -0.96 -8.37
N PHE A 29 -22.90 -1.99 -9.18
CA PHE A 29 -23.00 -3.37 -8.70
C PHE A 29 -21.93 -3.56 -7.62
N THR A 30 -22.36 -3.72 -6.40
CA THR A 30 -21.50 -3.98 -5.26
C THR A 30 -21.64 -5.42 -4.83
N ALA A 31 -20.53 -6.12 -4.79
CA ALA A 31 -20.42 -7.40 -4.12
C ALA A 31 -19.64 -7.23 -2.81
N TRP A 32 -19.75 -8.17 -1.92
CA TRP A 32 -18.82 -8.29 -0.80
C TRP A 32 -17.62 -9.11 -1.28
N PHE A 33 -16.42 -8.57 -1.18
CA PHE A 33 -15.21 -9.25 -1.65
C PHE A 33 -14.05 -9.10 -0.67
N CYS A 34 -13.05 -9.98 -0.79
CA CYS A 34 -11.83 -9.87 -0.02
C CYS A 34 -10.85 -8.94 -0.75
N PRO A 35 -10.34 -7.86 -0.12
CA PRO A 35 -9.37 -6.98 -0.77
C PRO A 35 -8.08 -7.68 -1.22
N MET A 36 -7.68 -8.75 -0.50
CA MET A 36 -6.48 -9.55 -0.82
C MET A 36 -6.77 -10.70 -1.79
N HIS A 37 -8.03 -11.15 -1.87
CA HIS A 37 -8.45 -12.27 -2.72
C HIS A 37 -9.70 -11.85 -3.49
N PRO A 38 -9.58 -10.99 -4.50
CA PRO A 38 -10.73 -10.39 -5.19
C PRO A 38 -11.66 -11.43 -5.83
N GLU A 39 -11.18 -12.63 -6.09
CA GLU A 39 -11.99 -13.77 -6.56
C GLU A 39 -12.89 -14.37 -5.46
N VAL A 40 -12.66 -14.05 -4.18
CA VAL A 40 -13.52 -14.46 -3.07
C VAL A 40 -14.60 -13.42 -2.89
N THR A 41 -15.76 -13.68 -3.50
CA THR A 41 -16.93 -12.80 -3.44
C THR A 41 -18.09 -13.46 -2.70
N ALA A 42 -19.00 -12.64 -2.15
CA ALA A 42 -20.22 -13.05 -1.48
C ALA A 42 -21.34 -12.01 -1.71
N ALA A 43 -22.59 -12.43 -1.50
CA ALA A 43 -23.75 -11.53 -1.55
C ALA A 43 -23.93 -10.70 -0.27
N GLU A 44 -23.28 -11.09 0.82
CA GLU A 44 -23.42 -10.49 2.15
C GLU A 44 -22.05 -10.29 2.80
N ALA A 45 -22.02 -9.41 3.82
CA ALA A 45 -20.84 -9.25 4.65
C ALA A 45 -20.42 -10.57 5.29
N GLY A 46 -19.13 -10.82 5.39
CA GLY A 46 -18.60 -12.07 5.92
C GLY A 46 -17.08 -12.03 6.07
N ARG A 47 -16.50 -13.22 6.10
CA ARG A 47 -15.05 -13.41 6.15
C ARG A 47 -14.54 -14.15 4.92
N CYS A 48 -13.36 -13.79 4.48
CA CYS A 48 -12.67 -14.48 3.39
C CYS A 48 -12.33 -15.91 3.81
N ARG A 49 -12.76 -16.88 3.00
CA ARG A 49 -12.46 -18.31 3.24
C ARG A 49 -10.98 -18.68 3.07
N LYS A 50 -10.19 -17.80 2.43
CA LYS A 50 -8.75 -18.02 2.24
C LYS A 50 -7.91 -17.45 3.38
N CYS A 51 -8.16 -16.20 3.80
CA CYS A 51 -7.30 -15.51 4.75
C CYS A 51 -8.01 -15.00 6.02
N GLY A 52 -9.31 -15.26 6.18
CA GLY A 52 -10.06 -14.84 7.36
C GLY A 52 -10.41 -13.34 7.45
N MET A 53 -9.90 -12.48 6.58
CA MET A 53 -10.22 -11.06 6.57
C MET A 53 -11.70 -10.80 6.37
N ALA A 54 -12.21 -9.70 6.94
CA ALA A 54 -13.54 -9.22 6.66
C ALA A 54 -13.68 -8.89 5.16
N LEU A 55 -14.81 -9.31 4.57
CA LEU A 55 -15.17 -8.88 3.23
C LEU A 55 -15.64 -7.41 3.28
N VAL A 56 -15.35 -6.65 2.24
CA VAL A 56 -15.75 -5.26 2.07
C VAL A 56 -16.69 -5.12 0.88
N ALA A 57 -17.57 -4.12 0.93
CA ALA A 57 -18.49 -3.84 -0.18
C ALA A 57 -17.77 -3.07 -1.29
N GLY A 58 -17.86 -3.53 -2.53
CA GLY A 58 -17.26 -2.88 -3.69
C GLY A 58 -17.36 -3.70 -4.96
N ASP A 59 -16.67 -3.26 -6.00
CA ASP A 59 -16.52 -3.98 -7.25
C ASP A 59 -15.06 -4.39 -7.44
N PRO A 60 -14.68 -5.66 -7.17
CA PRO A 60 -13.30 -6.11 -7.29
C PRO A 60 -12.78 -6.12 -8.73
N PHE A 61 -13.69 -6.02 -9.71
CA PHE A 61 -13.36 -6.04 -11.13
C PHE A 61 -13.44 -4.67 -11.80
N ASP A 62 -13.71 -3.62 -11.02
CA ASP A 62 -13.69 -2.25 -11.53
C ASP A 62 -12.23 -1.84 -11.83
N THR A 63 -11.95 -1.67 -13.11
CA THR A 63 -10.61 -1.28 -13.59
C THR A 63 -10.41 0.24 -13.68
N ARG A 64 -11.40 1.04 -13.25
CA ARG A 64 -11.27 2.50 -13.26
C ARG A 64 -10.25 2.95 -12.23
N GLU A 65 -9.28 3.71 -12.67
CA GLU A 65 -8.27 4.28 -11.79
C GLU A 65 -8.77 5.60 -11.18
N TYR A 66 -8.71 5.69 -9.88
CA TYR A 66 -8.91 6.93 -9.14
C TYR A 66 -7.72 7.85 -9.36
N THR A 67 -7.93 9.16 -9.26
CA THR A 67 -6.82 10.11 -9.33
C THR A 67 -6.47 10.59 -7.92
N LEU A 68 -5.18 10.82 -7.70
CA LEU A 68 -4.63 11.24 -6.42
C LEU A 68 -3.85 12.54 -6.61
N ASP A 69 -4.27 13.61 -5.95
CA ASP A 69 -3.49 14.84 -5.88
C ASP A 69 -2.63 14.86 -4.63
N LEU A 70 -1.42 15.37 -4.77
CA LEU A 70 -0.48 15.63 -3.68
C LEU A 70 -0.20 17.12 -3.57
N ALA A 71 -0.44 17.68 -2.40
CA ALA A 71 -0.02 19.03 -2.04
C ALA A 71 0.91 18.99 -0.81
N THR A 72 1.90 19.87 -0.75
CA THR A 72 2.88 19.91 0.33
C THR A 72 2.94 21.29 0.97
N ASN A 73 3.22 21.33 2.27
CA ASN A 73 3.50 22.55 3.01
C ASN A 73 4.76 22.36 3.87
N PRO A 74 5.87 23.06 3.59
CA PRO A 74 6.04 24.03 2.48
C PRO A 74 5.90 23.39 1.09
N PRO A 75 5.60 24.18 0.02
CA PRO A 75 5.49 23.68 -1.33
C PRO A 75 6.77 23.04 -1.89
N SER A 76 7.92 23.49 -1.37
CA SER A 76 9.23 22.96 -1.73
C SER A 76 9.70 22.01 -0.62
N VAL A 77 9.64 20.72 -0.90
CA VAL A 77 10.08 19.66 0.02
C VAL A 77 11.61 19.66 0.08
N LYS A 78 12.17 19.67 1.28
CA LYS A 78 13.63 19.60 1.50
C LYS A 78 13.95 18.42 2.41
N ALA A 79 14.99 17.69 2.09
CA ALA A 79 15.50 16.64 2.95
C ALA A 79 15.90 17.19 4.33
N GLY A 80 15.61 16.45 5.38
CA GLY A 80 15.86 16.85 6.77
C GLY A 80 14.88 17.88 7.32
N VAL A 81 13.89 18.34 6.54
CA VAL A 81 12.90 19.33 6.96
C VAL A 81 11.50 18.71 7.00
N ALA A 82 10.83 18.88 8.14
CA ALA A 82 9.45 18.42 8.30
C ALA A 82 8.55 19.10 7.26
N THR A 83 7.77 18.29 6.55
CA THR A 83 6.84 18.71 5.50
C THR A 83 5.50 18.06 5.73
N THR A 84 4.45 18.86 5.77
CA THR A 84 3.08 18.36 5.78
C THR A 84 2.67 17.99 4.36
N MET A 85 2.20 16.77 4.17
CA MET A 85 1.69 16.26 2.89
C MET A 85 0.19 16.06 2.98
N PHE A 86 -0.53 16.48 1.95
CA PHE A 86 -1.97 16.31 1.81
C PHE A 86 -2.25 15.52 0.54
N PHE A 87 -3.03 14.46 0.68
CA PHE A 87 -3.49 13.64 -0.45
C PHE A 87 -4.99 13.83 -0.62
N THR A 88 -5.43 14.01 -1.85
CA THR A 88 -6.84 14.14 -2.23
C THR A 88 -7.16 13.11 -3.30
N VAL A 89 -8.13 12.24 -3.01
CA VAL A 89 -8.56 11.20 -3.94
C VAL A 89 -9.80 11.69 -4.69
N HIS A 90 -9.81 11.51 -6.01
CA HIS A 90 -10.92 11.88 -6.87
C HIS A 90 -11.51 10.66 -7.56
N HIS A 91 -12.84 10.62 -7.63
CA HIS A 91 -13.58 9.56 -8.31
C HIS A 91 -13.42 9.68 -9.84
N PRO A 92 -13.08 8.60 -10.56
CA PRO A 92 -12.73 8.65 -11.98
C PRO A 92 -13.87 9.07 -12.88
N GLY A 93 -15.11 8.76 -12.53
CA GLY A 93 -16.28 9.08 -13.35
C GLY A 93 -16.87 10.47 -13.10
N THR A 94 -16.71 11.03 -11.89
CA THR A 94 -17.36 12.29 -11.49
C THR A 94 -16.38 13.41 -11.19
N GLY A 95 -15.10 13.09 -10.95
CA GLY A 95 -14.10 14.04 -10.47
C GLY A 95 -14.35 14.55 -9.04
N ALA A 96 -15.37 14.02 -8.35
CA ALA A 96 -15.69 14.42 -6.99
C ALA A 96 -14.65 13.89 -6.00
N PHE A 97 -14.47 14.60 -4.88
CA PHE A 97 -13.64 14.13 -3.79
C PHE A 97 -14.23 12.88 -3.17
N VAL A 98 -13.37 11.87 -2.99
CA VAL A 98 -13.72 10.66 -2.27
C VAL A 98 -13.40 10.87 -0.79
N THR A 99 -14.41 10.66 0.06
CA THR A 99 -14.29 10.85 1.51
C THR A 99 -14.61 9.60 2.30
N ALA A 100 -15.16 8.56 1.65
CA ALA A 100 -15.50 7.29 2.26
C ALA A 100 -14.53 6.21 1.79
N PHE A 101 -13.90 5.52 2.75
CA PHE A 101 -12.91 4.48 2.51
C PHE A 101 -13.13 3.31 3.46
N GLU A 102 -12.91 2.11 2.97
CA GLU A 102 -12.91 0.90 3.76
C GLU A 102 -11.59 0.77 4.54
N ALA A 103 -11.67 0.21 5.73
CA ALA A 103 -10.48 -0.14 6.48
C ALA A 103 -9.96 -1.50 6.01
N VAL A 104 -8.75 -1.51 5.49
CA VAL A 104 -8.00 -2.71 5.14
C VAL A 104 -6.81 -2.78 6.09
N HIS A 105 -6.62 -3.92 6.78
CA HIS A 105 -5.55 -4.05 7.78
C HIS A 105 -5.56 -2.91 8.82
N GLU A 106 -6.73 -2.68 9.42
CA GLU A 106 -6.97 -1.69 10.48
C GLU A 106 -6.79 -0.21 10.05
N LYS A 107 -6.35 0.06 8.83
CA LYS A 107 -6.16 1.41 8.31
C LYS A 107 -6.96 1.63 7.03
N ARG A 108 -7.40 2.86 6.83
CA ARG A 108 -8.10 3.27 5.61
C ARG A 108 -7.15 3.76 4.52
N TYR A 109 -5.90 4.01 4.90
CA TYR A 109 -4.87 4.51 4.00
C TYR A 109 -3.51 4.05 4.48
N HIS A 110 -2.79 3.32 3.63
CA HIS A 110 -1.40 2.97 3.82
C HIS A 110 -0.54 3.82 2.89
N LEU A 111 0.54 4.34 3.40
CA LEU A 111 1.51 5.10 2.62
C LEU A 111 2.89 4.49 2.82
N PHE A 112 3.46 4.02 1.72
CA PHE A 112 4.86 3.60 1.71
C PHE A 112 5.70 4.71 1.09
N VAL A 113 6.73 5.14 1.82
CA VAL A 113 7.69 6.14 1.36
C VAL A 113 8.98 5.40 1.00
N VAL A 114 9.32 5.39 -0.28
CA VAL A 114 10.50 4.67 -0.77
C VAL A 114 11.40 5.62 -1.54
N SER A 115 12.68 5.73 -1.15
CA SER A 115 13.65 6.47 -1.95
C SER A 115 13.94 5.73 -3.26
N ARG A 116 14.27 6.47 -4.31
CA ARG A 116 14.53 5.90 -5.63
C ARG A 116 15.63 4.82 -5.62
N ASP A 117 16.62 4.95 -4.76
CA ASP A 117 17.68 3.93 -4.57
C ASP A 117 17.27 2.76 -3.69
N MET A 118 16.02 2.75 -3.18
CA MET A 118 15.48 1.72 -2.30
C MET A 118 16.23 1.54 -0.96
N GLU A 119 16.94 2.56 -0.50
CA GLU A 119 17.60 2.53 0.81
C GLU A 119 16.73 3.04 1.94
N VAL A 120 15.83 4.00 1.65
CA VAL A 120 14.85 4.52 2.61
C VAL A 120 13.52 3.84 2.37
N PHE A 121 12.94 3.33 3.44
CA PHE A 121 11.60 2.75 3.47
C PHE A 121 10.89 3.16 4.74
N GLU A 122 9.68 3.68 4.60
CA GLU A 122 8.76 3.93 5.72
C GLU A 122 7.38 3.41 5.34
N HIS A 123 6.67 2.79 6.29
CA HIS A 123 5.27 2.41 6.19
C HIS A 123 4.49 3.20 7.23
N VAL A 124 3.71 4.16 6.76
CA VAL A 124 3.03 5.14 7.59
C VAL A 124 1.56 5.30 7.17
N HIS A 125 0.76 5.94 8.02
CA HIS A 125 -0.68 6.01 7.83
C HIS A 125 -1.15 7.46 7.96
N PRO A 126 -1.45 8.14 6.84
CA PRO A 126 -2.07 9.47 6.86
C PRO A 126 -3.40 9.48 7.62
N GLU A 127 -3.73 10.60 8.22
CA GLU A 127 -4.98 10.82 8.94
C GLU A 127 -5.97 11.59 8.08
N GLN A 128 -7.23 11.10 8.01
CA GLN A 128 -8.27 11.79 7.28
C GLN A 128 -8.70 13.05 8.00
N GLN A 129 -8.73 14.16 7.29
CA GLN A 129 -9.14 15.45 7.79
C GLN A 129 -10.64 15.67 7.59
N PRO A 130 -11.27 16.61 8.32
CA PRO A 130 -12.70 16.92 8.16
C PRO A 130 -13.10 17.35 6.75
N ASP A 131 -12.18 17.88 5.95
CA ASP A 131 -12.39 18.25 4.56
C ASP A 131 -12.24 17.09 3.57
N GLY A 132 -11.98 15.87 4.07
CA GLY A 132 -11.85 14.66 3.28
C GLY A 132 -10.43 14.36 2.80
N ARG A 133 -9.51 15.31 2.90
CA ARG A 133 -8.09 15.08 2.54
C ARG A 133 -7.42 14.19 3.57
N TRP A 134 -6.39 13.50 3.13
CA TRP A 134 -5.48 12.76 3.99
C TRP A 134 -4.24 13.59 4.28
N LYS A 135 -3.83 13.63 5.54
CA LYS A 135 -2.70 14.44 6.02
C LYS A 135 -1.68 13.57 6.74
N ILE A 136 -0.40 13.86 6.47
CA ILE A 136 0.72 13.33 7.24
C ILE A 136 1.87 14.35 7.28
N ASP A 137 2.60 14.35 8.38
CA ASP A 137 3.85 15.10 8.51
C ASP A 137 5.02 14.13 8.34
N LEU A 138 5.89 14.38 7.35
CA LEU A 138 7.04 13.54 7.01
C LEU A 138 8.33 14.36 7.00
N THR A 139 9.44 13.68 7.30
CA THR A 139 10.78 14.23 7.12
C THR A 139 11.58 13.27 6.25
N LEU A 140 11.77 13.60 4.99
CA LEU A 140 12.58 12.78 4.08
C LEU A 140 14.05 12.88 4.50
N PRO A 141 14.74 11.75 4.82
CA PRO A 141 16.02 11.81 5.55
C PRO A 141 17.21 12.28 4.69
N LYS A 142 17.17 12.07 3.37
CA LYS A 142 18.27 12.44 2.46
C LYS A 142 17.75 13.15 1.20
N PRO A 143 18.59 13.98 0.54
CA PRO A 143 18.24 14.54 -0.78
C PRO A 143 17.99 13.44 -1.79
N GLY A 144 17.01 13.64 -2.68
CA GLY A 144 16.72 12.71 -3.74
C GLY A 144 15.27 12.68 -4.18
N SER A 145 14.97 11.68 -5.00
CA SER A 145 13.63 11.36 -5.47
C SER A 145 13.04 10.24 -4.62
N TYR A 146 11.77 10.38 -4.28
CA TYR A 146 10.99 9.43 -3.48
C TYR A 146 9.71 9.07 -4.17
N GLN A 147 9.32 7.79 -4.08
CA GLN A 147 7.98 7.32 -4.41
C GLN A 147 7.13 7.31 -3.15
N LEU A 148 6.00 7.97 -3.22
CA LEU A 148 4.93 7.92 -2.23
C LEU A 148 3.86 6.99 -2.76
N LEU A 149 3.87 5.75 -2.30
CA LEU A 149 3.01 4.68 -2.79
C LEU A 149 1.79 4.58 -1.88
N SER A 150 0.65 4.99 -2.39
CA SER A 150 -0.61 5.09 -1.66
C SER A 150 -1.48 3.89 -1.94
N ASP A 151 -1.86 3.15 -0.90
CA ASP A 151 -2.71 1.98 -0.96
C ASP A 151 -3.96 2.22 -0.12
N PHE A 152 -5.13 2.19 -0.76
CA PHE A 152 -6.42 2.48 -0.14
C PHE A 152 -7.58 1.86 -0.93
N LEU A 153 -8.71 1.69 -0.25
CA LEU A 153 -9.94 1.17 -0.85
C LEU A 153 -11.07 2.17 -0.69
N PRO A 154 -11.50 2.87 -1.76
CA PRO A 154 -12.69 3.69 -1.72
C PRO A 154 -13.93 2.83 -1.47
N THR A 155 -14.85 3.29 -0.61
CA THR A 155 -16.11 2.56 -0.37
C THR A 155 -16.90 2.41 -1.66
N GLY A 156 -17.25 1.18 -2.02
CA GLY A 156 -17.96 0.84 -3.25
C GLY A 156 -17.09 0.73 -4.50
N GLY A 157 -15.78 0.99 -4.39
CA GLY A 157 -14.82 0.86 -5.48
C GLY A 157 -13.98 -0.43 -5.39
N SER A 158 -12.86 -0.42 -6.10
CA SER A 158 -11.83 -1.45 -6.05
C SER A 158 -10.58 -0.97 -5.29
N PRO A 159 -9.72 -1.88 -4.79
CA PRO A 159 -8.44 -1.51 -4.21
C PRO A 159 -7.61 -0.66 -5.17
N GLN A 160 -7.06 0.42 -4.67
CA GLN A 160 -6.28 1.38 -5.45
C GLN A 160 -4.86 1.43 -4.92
N PHE A 161 -3.92 1.38 -5.84
CA PHE A 161 -2.51 1.61 -5.58
C PHE A 161 -1.99 2.70 -6.50
N ILE A 162 -1.65 3.87 -5.93
CA ILE A 162 -1.29 5.04 -6.72
C ILE A 162 0.02 5.64 -6.21
N GLY A 163 1.03 5.70 -7.08
CA GLY A 163 2.31 6.33 -6.81
C GLY A 163 2.32 7.83 -7.11
N ARG A 164 3.01 8.60 -6.28
CA ARG A 164 3.38 10.00 -6.53
C ARG A 164 4.86 10.19 -6.26
N THR A 165 5.54 10.86 -7.19
CA THR A 165 6.96 11.15 -7.03
C THR A 165 7.15 12.51 -6.36
N VAL A 166 8.03 12.56 -5.37
CA VAL A 166 8.50 13.79 -4.73
C VAL A 166 10.00 13.89 -4.90
N GLU A 167 10.45 15.01 -5.43
CA GLU A 167 11.86 15.36 -5.52
C GLU A 167 12.20 16.42 -4.49
N THR A 168 13.27 16.21 -3.70
CA THR A 168 13.68 17.20 -2.73
C THR A 168 14.39 18.37 -3.40
N ALA A 169 14.06 19.60 -3.03
CA ALA A 169 14.61 20.80 -3.66
C ALA A 169 16.12 21.04 -3.41
N ASN A 170 16.73 20.31 -2.49
CA ASN A 170 18.16 20.31 -2.24
C ASN A 170 18.88 19.10 -2.86
N PHE A 171 18.22 18.40 -3.78
CA PHE A 171 18.83 17.41 -4.61
C PHE A 171 19.42 18.09 -5.87
N ASP A 172 20.71 17.90 -6.09
CA ASP A 172 21.48 18.45 -7.21
C ASP A 172 22.15 17.37 -8.07
N GLY A 173 21.91 16.10 -7.74
CA GLY A 173 22.39 14.95 -8.51
C GLY A 173 21.51 14.61 -9.72
N ASP A 174 22.00 13.75 -10.58
CA ASP A 174 21.17 13.17 -11.61
C ASP A 174 20.36 11.96 -11.09
N LEU A 175 19.23 11.68 -11.73
CA LEU A 175 18.34 10.59 -11.33
C LEU A 175 18.94 9.21 -11.55
N GLU A 176 19.92 9.08 -12.44
CA GLU A 176 20.59 7.82 -12.70
C GLU A 176 21.50 7.43 -11.52
N SER A 177 22.15 8.41 -10.89
CA SER A 177 22.96 8.18 -9.69
C SER A 177 22.12 7.66 -8.50
N GLN A 178 20.82 7.83 -8.56
CA GLN A 178 19.87 7.31 -7.58
C GLN A 178 19.12 6.06 -8.05
N SER A 179 19.47 5.51 -9.22
CA SER A 179 18.83 4.27 -9.67
C SER A 179 19.21 3.13 -8.72
N PRO A 180 18.25 2.26 -8.39
CA PRO A 180 18.57 1.11 -7.57
C PRO A 180 19.60 0.23 -8.27
N HIS A 181 20.54 -0.29 -7.50
CA HIS A 181 21.49 -1.31 -7.95
C HIS A 181 21.34 -2.52 -7.05
N LEU A 182 20.13 -3.09 -7.05
CA LEU A 182 19.81 -4.20 -6.20
C LEU A 182 20.69 -5.40 -6.53
N GLN A 183 21.28 -6.01 -5.50
CA GLN A 183 21.96 -7.29 -5.61
C GLN A 183 21.15 -8.30 -4.82
N PRO A 184 20.73 -9.42 -5.44
CA PRO A 184 20.04 -10.47 -4.72
C PRO A 184 20.85 -10.95 -3.54
N ASP A 185 20.22 -11.15 -2.42
CA ASP A 185 20.87 -11.69 -1.23
C ASP A 185 21.32 -13.12 -1.49
N THR A 186 22.55 -13.42 -1.13
CA THR A 186 23.13 -14.77 -1.20
C THR A 186 23.04 -15.48 0.16
N VAL A 187 22.78 -14.71 1.22
CA VAL A 187 22.57 -15.21 2.59
C VAL A 187 21.19 -14.75 3.03
N PHE A 188 20.31 -15.71 3.18
CA PHE A 188 18.92 -15.46 3.56
C PHE A 188 18.70 -15.43 5.10
N THR A 189 19.70 -14.93 5.83
CA THR A 189 19.61 -14.71 7.27
C THR A 189 20.10 -13.32 7.62
N LYS A 190 19.25 -12.51 8.24
CA LYS A 190 19.58 -11.15 8.65
C LYS A 190 19.14 -10.89 10.09
N THR A 191 19.99 -10.17 10.82
CA THR A 191 19.65 -9.69 12.16
C THR A 191 19.37 -8.21 12.14
N VAL A 192 18.17 -7.83 12.61
CA VAL A 192 17.75 -6.43 12.74
C VAL A 192 17.10 -6.27 14.12
N GLY A 193 17.59 -5.34 14.91
CA GLY A 193 17.07 -5.10 16.26
C GLY A 193 17.11 -6.37 17.12
N ALA A 194 15.95 -6.74 17.64
CA ALA A 194 15.79 -7.90 18.52
C ALA A 194 15.53 -9.24 17.80
N ILE A 195 15.49 -9.24 16.45
CA ILE A 195 15.12 -10.42 15.67
C ILE A 195 16.24 -10.79 14.70
N THR A 196 16.51 -12.09 14.59
CA THR A 196 17.21 -12.71 13.47
C THR A 196 16.18 -13.43 12.62
N ALA A 197 16.03 -13.01 11.38
CA ALA A 197 15.08 -13.56 10.41
C ALA A 197 15.81 -14.43 9.39
N HIS A 198 15.38 -15.68 9.25
CA HIS A 198 15.80 -16.59 8.18
C HIS A 198 14.65 -16.66 7.15
N LEU A 199 14.97 -16.37 5.89
CA LEU A 199 14.02 -16.39 4.77
C LEU A 199 14.22 -17.66 3.95
N GLU A 200 13.14 -18.38 3.71
CA GLU A 200 13.05 -19.44 2.70
C GLU A 200 12.10 -19.00 1.59
N LEU A 201 12.46 -19.29 0.34
CA LEU A 201 11.61 -19.02 -0.83
C LEU A 201 10.90 -20.31 -1.24
N GLU A 202 9.61 -20.24 -1.47
CA GLU A 202 8.79 -21.38 -1.91
C GLU A 202 7.95 -20.99 -3.16
N PRO A 203 8.28 -21.53 -4.34
CA PRO A 203 9.41 -22.42 -4.64
C PRO A 203 10.76 -21.73 -4.43
N SER A 204 11.82 -22.50 -4.31
CA SER A 204 13.20 -22.00 -4.09
C SER A 204 13.69 -21.05 -5.19
N ILE A 205 13.07 -21.09 -6.36
CA ILE A 205 13.22 -20.15 -7.47
C ILE A 205 11.87 -19.49 -7.70
N LEU A 206 11.76 -18.20 -7.40
CA LEU A 206 10.58 -17.42 -7.75
C LEU A 206 10.53 -17.21 -9.27
N VAL A 207 9.36 -17.34 -9.89
CA VAL A 207 9.19 -17.31 -11.34
C VAL A 207 8.18 -16.26 -11.72
N GLU A 208 8.44 -15.51 -12.79
CA GLU A 208 7.51 -14.54 -13.35
C GLU A 208 6.15 -15.16 -13.67
N GLY A 209 5.08 -14.38 -13.45
CA GLY A 209 3.70 -14.82 -13.70
C GLY A 209 3.20 -15.89 -12.70
N GLN A 210 3.90 -16.14 -11.60
CA GLN A 210 3.55 -17.13 -10.60
C GLN A 210 3.43 -16.50 -9.21
N PHE A 211 2.66 -17.18 -8.35
CA PHE A 211 2.70 -16.92 -6.92
C PHE A 211 3.95 -17.54 -6.30
N GLY A 212 4.51 -16.86 -5.33
CA GLY A 212 5.61 -17.35 -4.51
C GLY A 212 5.41 -16.98 -3.06
N HIS A 213 6.07 -17.71 -2.18
CA HIS A 213 6.03 -17.46 -0.74
C HIS A 213 7.40 -17.03 -0.24
N LEU A 214 7.39 -16.05 0.65
CA LEU A 214 8.51 -15.64 1.46
C LEU A 214 8.24 -16.14 2.88
N ALA A 215 8.81 -17.29 3.24
CA ALA A 215 8.62 -17.93 4.54
C ALA A 215 9.75 -17.52 5.49
N PHE A 216 9.40 -16.83 6.57
CA PHE A 216 10.34 -16.37 7.58
C PHE A 216 10.30 -17.26 8.81
N THR A 217 11.46 -17.71 9.27
CA THR A 217 11.65 -18.25 10.62
C THR A 217 12.38 -17.23 11.46
N LEU A 218 11.78 -16.85 12.60
CA LEU A 218 12.28 -15.77 13.45
C LEU A 218 12.88 -16.33 14.74
N THR A 219 14.07 -15.85 15.07
CA THR A 219 14.74 -16.13 16.33
C THR A 219 15.11 -14.84 17.06
N ASP A 220 15.17 -14.89 18.35
CA ASP A 220 15.65 -13.79 19.18
C ASP A 220 17.15 -13.58 18.94
N ALA A 221 17.53 -12.37 18.56
CA ALA A 221 18.90 -12.04 18.14
C ALA A 221 19.95 -12.26 19.23
N ARG A 222 19.55 -12.28 20.51
CA ARG A 222 20.46 -12.43 21.65
C ARG A 222 20.57 -13.87 22.13
N SER A 223 19.42 -14.54 22.25
CA SER A 223 19.37 -15.89 22.82
C SER A 223 19.39 -17.01 21.78
N GLY A 224 19.07 -16.70 20.51
CA GLY A 224 18.91 -17.68 19.43
C GLY A 224 17.64 -18.54 19.57
N GLN A 225 16.79 -18.28 20.56
CA GLN A 225 15.54 -19.02 20.76
C GLN A 225 14.49 -18.58 19.71
N LEU A 226 13.60 -19.50 19.35
CA LEU A 226 12.48 -19.20 18.47
C LEU A 226 11.59 -18.11 19.07
N VAL A 227 11.22 -17.13 18.23
CA VAL A 227 10.28 -16.05 18.59
C VAL A 227 8.87 -16.60 18.52
N THR A 228 8.18 -16.64 19.66
CA THR A 228 6.78 -17.07 19.76
C THR A 228 5.90 -15.99 20.40
N ASP A 229 6.41 -14.77 20.45
CA ASP A 229 5.83 -13.63 21.13
C ASP A 229 5.67 -12.40 20.19
N LEU A 230 5.53 -12.65 18.86
CA LEU A 230 5.14 -11.59 17.93
C LEU A 230 3.78 -11.02 18.31
N GLN A 231 3.71 -9.71 18.28
CA GLN A 231 2.47 -8.98 18.50
C GLN A 231 1.77 -8.73 17.18
N PRO A 232 0.43 -8.70 17.15
CA PRO A 232 -0.29 -8.24 15.98
C PRO A 232 0.13 -6.82 15.60
N TYR A 233 0.41 -6.62 14.32
CA TYR A 233 0.68 -5.33 13.70
C TYR A 233 -0.26 -5.16 12.52
N LEU A 234 -1.18 -4.20 12.61
CA LEU A 234 -2.21 -3.94 11.61
C LEU A 234 -3.06 -5.19 11.29
N GLY A 235 -3.45 -5.94 12.33
CA GLY A 235 -4.32 -7.11 12.21
C GLY A 235 -3.66 -8.38 11.70
N ALA A 236 -2.32 -8.43 11.61
CA ALA A 236 -1.56 -9.62 11.20
C ALA A 236 -0.24 -9.73 11.97
N PHE A 237 0.43 -10.89 11.95
CA PHE A 237 1.75 -11.05 12.58
C PHE A 237 2.91 -10.55 11.73
N GLY A 238 2.61 -9.82 10.65
CA GLY A 238 3.58 -9.16 9.80
C GLY A 238 2.95 -8.43 8.64
N HIS A 239 3.73 -7.56 8.01
CA HIS A 239 3.42 -6.87 6.76
C HIS A 239 4.62 -6.89 5.85
N ALA A 240 4.42 -7.02 4.55
CA ALA A 240 5.50 -6.93 3.59
C ALA A 240 5.12 -6.04 2.41
N LEU A 241 6.02 -5.14 2.05
CA LEU A 241 6.06 -4.52 0.74
C LEU A 241 7.13 -5.22 -0.09
N ILE A 242 6.75 -5.75 -1.24
CA ILE A 242 7.68 -6.30 -2.23
C ILE A 242 7.58 -5.43 -3.48
N LEU A 243 8.69 -4.83 -3.88
CA LEU A 243 8.73 -3.84 -4.95
C LEU A 243 9.81 -4.21 -5.96
N SER A 244 9.46 -4.22 -7.27
CA SER A 244 10.45 -4.43 -8.33
C SER A 244 11.47 -3.29 -8.36
N GLU A 245 12.69 -3.57 -8.83
CA GLU A 245 13.77 -2.58 -8.92
C GLU A 245 13.39 -1.34 -9.74
N ASP A 246 12.55 -1.50 -10.75
CA ASP A 246 12.01 -0.39 -11.54
C ASP A 246 10.79 0.30 -10.90
N MET A 247 10.38 -0.14 -9.68
CA MET A 247 9.26 0.38 -8.89
C MET A 247 7.88 0.30 -9.58
N ARG A 248 7.72 -0.60 -10.54
CA ARG A 248 6.45 -0.76 -11.29
C ARG A 248 5.58 -1.88 -10.74
N ASP A 249 6.21 -2.97 -10.28
CA ASP A 249 5.50 -4.08 -9.67
C ASP A 249 5.54 -3.96 -8.16
N TYR A 250 4.37 -3.99 -7.60
CA TYR A 250 4.11 -3.79 -6.20
C TYR A 250 3.28 -4.93 -5.65
N VAL A 251 3.68 -5.45 -4.51
CA VAL A 251 2.92 -6.44 -3.75
C VAL A 251 2.90 -6.00 -2.29
N HIS A 252 1.72 -5.62 -1.80
CA HIS A 252 1.48 -5.43 -0.37
C HIS A 252 0.93 -6.75 0.18
N SER A 253 1.72 -7.47 0.95
CA SER A 253 1.39 -8.81 1.39
C SER A 253 1.28 -8.91 2.91
N HIS A 254 0.40 -9.83 3.33
CA HIS A 254 0.17 -10.19 4.72
C HIS A 254 0.37 -11.69 4.89
N PRO A 255 0.72 -12.15 6.10
CA PRO A 255 0.85 -13.56 6.36
C PRO A 255 -0.46 -14.29 6.11
N PHE A 256 -0.36 -15.49 5.56
CA PHE A 256 -1.49 -16.39 5.50
C PHE A 256 -1.77 -16.98 6.87
N GLU A 257 -2.77 -16.43 7.54
CA GLU A 257 -3.12 -16.81 8.91
C GLU A 257 -4.16 -17.95 8.96
N GLY A 258 -4.77 -18.27 7.82
CA GLY A 258 -5.89 -19.20 7.73
C GLY A 258 -7.23 -18.62 8.24
N PRO A 259 -8.36 -19.25 7.85
CA PRO A 259 -9.70 -18.71 8.13
C PRO A 259 -10.09 -18.72 9.61
N ASP A 260 -9.46 -19.57 10.41
CA ASP A 260 -9.76 -19.78 11.84
C ASP A 260 -8.81 -19.01 12.76
N SER A 261 -7.79 -18.32 12.22
CA SER A 261 -6.85 -17.56 13.02
C SER A 261 -7.50 -16.26 13.52
N ASP A 262 -7.40 -16.03 14.82
CA ASP A 262 -7.80 -14.77 15.46
C ASP A 262 -6.56 -14.13 16.08
N VAL A 263 -5.82 -13.41 15.25
CA VAL A 263 -4.57 -12.75 15.64
C VAL A 263 -4.76 -11.77 16.80
N SER A 264 -5.98 -11.26 17.01
CA SER A 264 -6.27 -10.33 18.12
C SER A 264 -6.16 -10.98 19.51
N LYS A 265 -6.18 -12.31 19.57
CA LYS A 265 -6.20 -13.08 20.83
C LYS A 265 -4.89 -13.77 21.17
N GLY A 266 -3.87 -13.66 20.31
CA GLY A 266 -2.66 -14.45 20.46
C GLY A 266 -1.37 -13.69 20.26
N LEU A 267 -0.31 -14.41 20.51
CA LEU A 267 1.04 -14.09 20.11
C LEU A 267 1.43 -15.03 18.98
N GLY A 268 2.18 -14.53 18.01
CA GLY A 268 2.55 -15.24 16.79
C GLY A 268 4.00 -15.65 16.71
N GLY A 269 4.33 -16.25 15.58
CA GLY A 269 5.65 -16.80 15.30
C GLY A 269 5.78 -18.28 15.67
N PRO A 270 6.92 -18.91 15.52
CA PRO A 270 8.16 -18.34 14.95
C PRO A 270 8.15 -18.20 13.43
N THR A 271 7.19 -18.82 12.74
CA THR A 271 7.10 -18.79 11.28
C THR A 271 6.04 -17.79 10.82
N VAL A 272 6.40 -16.96 9.83
CA VAL A 272 5.53 -15.99 9.19
C VAL A 272 5.75 -16.10 7.68
N THR A 273 4.69 -16.43 6.92
CA THR A 273 4.79 -16.64 5.47
C THR A 273 3.96 -15.60 4.74
N PHE A 274 4.59 -14.88 3.83
CA PHE A 274 3.94 -13.92 2.92
C PHE A 274 3.78 -14.54 1.55
N GLU A 275 2.60 -14.41 0.94
CA GLU A 275 2.35 -14.79 -0.45
C GLU A 275 2.42 -13.56 -1.34
N GLY A 276 3.03 -13.67 -2.51
CA GLY A 276 3.08 -12.62 -3.51
C GLY A 276 3.00 -13.15 -4.93
N TYR A 277 2.27 -12.44 -5.79
CA TYR A 277 2.29 -12.67 -7.23
C TYR A 277 3.40 -11.84 -7.85
N MET A 278 4.33 -12.49 -8.57
CA MET A 278 5.48 -11.83 -9.21
C MET A 278 5.21 -11.68 -10.71
N PRO A 279 4.71 -10.52 -11.19
CA PRO A 279 4.25 -10.40 -12.58
C PRO A 279 5.37 -10.47 -13.62
N ARG A 280 6.58 -10.03 -13.27
CA ARG A 280 7.73 -9.97 -14.19
C ARG A 280 9.00 -10.50 -13.55
N ALA A 281 9.90 -11.02 -14.40
CA ALA A 281 11.24 -11.36 -13.98
C ALA A 281 12.05 -10.11 -13.61
N GLY A 282 13.03 -10.26 -12.73
CA GLY A 282 13.91 -9.20 -12.29
C GLY A 282 14.20 -9.23 -10.80
N ARG A 283 14.80 -8.15 -10.31
CA ARG A 283 15.14 -8.00 -8.89
C ARG A 283 14.03 -7.29 -8.14
N TYR A 284 13.73 -7.80 -6.96
CA TYR A 284 12.71 -7.24 -6.07
C TYR A 284 13.31 -7.03 -4.69
N ARG A 285 12.95 -5.91 -4.07
CA ARG A 285 13.22 -5.63 -2.67
C ARG A 285 11.96 -5.91 -1.86
N ALA A 286 12.07 -6.79 -0.87
CA ALA A 286 11.04 -7.05 0.12
C ALA A 286 11.43 -6.37 1.44
N TRP A 287 10.53 -5.55 1.99
CA TRP A 287 10.62 -5.05 3.37
C TRP A 287 9.55 -5.75 4.19
N SER A 288 9.99 -6.73 5.00
CA SER A 288 9.10 -7.49 5.86
C SER A 288 9.14 -6.93 7.27
N GLN A 289 7.97 -6.61 7.81
CA GLN A 289 7.79 -5.95 9.10
C GLN A 289 7.18 -6.91 10.11
N PHE A 290 7.74 -6.94 11.31
CA PHE A 290 7.26 -7.74 12.42
C PHE A 290 7.19 -6.87 13.67
N GLN A 291 6.15 -7.04 14.51
CA GLN A 291 6.06 -6.30 15.76
C GLN A 291 6.43 -7.22 16.94
N ARG A 292 7.37 -6.77 17.76
CA ARG A 292 7.76 -7.43 19.00
C ARG A 292 8.09 -6.40 20.08
N ASN A 293 7.60 -6.59 21.28
CA ASN A 293 7.80 -5.66 22.43
C ASN A 293 7.36 -4.22 22.13
N GLY A 294 6.32 -4.04 21.30
CA GLY A 294 5.83 -2.71 20.89
C GLY A 294 6.66 -2.02 19.82
N GLU A 295 7.72 -2.65 19.30
CA GLU A 295 8.58 -2.14 18.26
C GLU A 295 8.30 -2.85 16.92
N VAL A 296 8.17 -2.09 15.84
CA VAL A 296 8.08 -2.61 14.47
C VAL A 296 9.48 -2.74 13.89
N ILE A 297 9.88 -3.95 13.58
CA ILE A 297 11.19 -4.32 13.05
C ILE A 297 11.05 -4.60 11.57
N THR A 298 11.74 -3.84 10.71
CA THR A 298 11.72 -4.01 9.25
C THR A 298 12.97 -4.76 8.80
N VAL A 299 12.78 -5.93 8.20
CA VAL A 299 13.88 -6.77 7.68
C VAL A 299 13.84 -6.74 6.14
N PRO A 300 14.82 -6.09 5.48
CA PRO A 300 14.86 -6.04 4.03
C PRO A 300 15.59 -7.25 3.44
N PHE A 301 14.99 -7.84 2.38
CA PHE A 301 15.67 -8.83 1.53
C PHE A 301 15.56 -8.42 0.07
N THR A 302 16.58 -8.76 -0.72
CA THR A 302 16.53 -8.65 -2.18
C THR A 302 16.48 -10.04 -2.77
N VAL A 303 15.46 -10.32 -3.55
CA VAL A 303 15.27 -11.60 -4.21
C VAL A 303 15.30 -11.44 -5.72
N ASN A 304 15.64 -12.52 -6.42
CA ASN A 304 15.54 -12.58 -7.87
C ASN A 304 14.31 -13.37 -8.28
N VAL A 305 13.55 -12.84 -9.23
CA VAL A 305 12.47 -13.53 -9.91
C VAL A 305 12.98 -13.92 -11.29
N ALA A 306 13.02 -15.21 -11.56
CA ALA A 306 13.52 -15.75 -12.82
C ALA A 306 12.45 -15.68 -13.92
N THR A 307 12.87 -15.61 -15.17
CA THR A 307 11.99 -15.92 -16.28
C THR A 307 11.62 -17.40 -16.25
N VAL A 308 10.52 -17.78 -16.90
CA VAL A 308 10.15 -19.20 -17.06
C VAL A 308 11.28 -20.02 -17.69
N GLU A 309 11.97 -19.44 -18.68
CA GLU A 309 13.09 -20.10 -19.36
C GLU A 309 14.30 -20.35 -18.43
N GLU A 310 14.66 -19.39 -17.61
CA GLU A 310 15.74 -19.51 -16.62
C GLU A 310 15.40 -20.55 -15.54
N ALA A 311 14.15 -20.55 -15.06
CA ALA A 311 13.69 -21.51 -14.08
C ALA A 311 13.76 -22.95 -14.60
N VAL A 312 13.31 -23.18 -15.85
CA VAL A 312 13.38 -24.51 -16.48
C VAL A 312 14.82 -24.97 -16.68
N ARG A 313 15.74 -24.07 -17.03
CA ARG A 313 17.18 -24.41 -17.18
C ARG A 313 17.85 -24.69 -15.85
N GLY A 314 17.45 -23.98 -14.78
CA GLY A 314 18.01 -24.13 -13.44
C GLY A 314 17.38 -25.24 -12.61
N ALA A 315 16.20 -25.71 -13.00
CA ALA A 315 15.50 -26.76 -12.28
C ALA A 315 16.23 -28.11 -12.44
N SER A 316 16.46 -28.78 -11.33
CA SER A 316 16.90 -30.18 -11.34
C SER A 316 15.77 -31.07 -11.90
N PRO A 317 16.09 -32.20 -12.59
CA PRO A 317 15.08 -33.17 -13.01
C PRO A 317 14.17 -33.69 -11.87
N ALA A 318 14.57 -33.52 -10.62
CA ALA A 318 13.78 -33.86 -9.44
C ALA A 318 12.71 -32.80 -9.12
N ASP A 319 12.91 -31.55 -9.52
CA ASP A 319 12.00 -30.40 -9.24
C ASP A 319 10.87 -30.27 -10.28
N LEU A 320 10.96 -31.07 -11.36
CA LEU A 320 9.99 -31.05 -12.47
C LEU A 320 8.95 -32.20 -12.41
N ARG A 321 8.83 -32.91 -11.28
CA ARG A 321 7.90 -34.04 -11.12
C ARG A 321 6.76 -33.77 -10.17
#